data_c338ae595a27601a7a33c9211cecd896
#
_entry.id   c338ae595a27601a7a33c9211cecd896
#
_cell.length_a   1.000
_cell.length_b   1.000
_cell.length_c   1.000
_cell.angle_alpha   90.00
_cell.angle_beta   90.00
_cell.angle_gamma   90.00
#
_symmetry.space_group_name_H-M   'P 1'
#
loop_
_entity.id
_entity.type
_entity.pdbx_description
1 polymer ?
#
loop_
_entity_poly.entity_id
_entity_poly.type
_entity_poly.pdbx_seq_one_letter_code
_entity_poly.pdbx_strand_id
1 'polypeptide(L)'
;LTRNVAVLTGALALCLACAWPAAARDIKIATIGAANSPWDHGMRKFAEQAKALSGGELDVRVYTDAQLGDIGKMLSAMQLGTLEMGYFGLGSAVFMRGAEPLNILYAPYVFKSGEWAEKIANNAEFNQFYDNIAKSAGVRVISAYGIRSPRALQTVSKPVNKPEDVKGLKLRVPAIPILKDTFETLGAQVVPLGMTEIYSALGRGMIDGQDNGFDLSVPLRFHEAAKFWSATDHAYELTGWFISEKLWQKLSPTERTALLEATKAGGAVTSELDKKLDQDAIGILKAAGVTYIEPDRAAFRRALSGVYKKYEGKDWPAGLFERIQQQQQ
;
A
#
# COMPACT_ATOMS: atom_id res chain seq x y z
N LEU A 1 -56.79 31.42 -65.36
CA LEU A 1 -55.35 31.09 -65.18
C LEU A 1 -54.86 31.65 -63.83
N THR A 2 -54.98 30.89 -62.76
CA THR A 2 -54.43 31.22 -61.42
C THR A 2 -53.51 30.07 -60.97
N ARG A 3 -52.21 30.33 -60.85
CA ARG A 3 -51.16 29.41 -60.40
C ARG A 3 -51.10 29.51 -58.85
N ASN A 4 -51.42 28.44 -58.20
CA ASN A 4 -51.15 28.27 -56.75
C ASN A 4 -49.68 27.92 -56.55
N VAL A 5 -48.99 28.74 -55.75
CA VAL A 5 -47.65 28.47 -55.28
C VAL A 5 -47.81 27.96 -53.83
N ALA A 6 -47.53 26.68 -53.63
CA ALA A 6 -47.47 26.09 -52.27
C ALA A 6 -46.08 26.35 -51.71
N VAL A 7 -46.01 27.10 -50.62
CA VAL A 7 -44.78 27.29 -49.84
C VAL A 7 -44.66 26.14 -48.83
N LEU A 8 -43.71 25.22 -49.02
CA LEU A 8 -43.32 24.22 -48.07
C LEU A 8 -42.39 24.87 -47.01
N THR A 9 -42.91 25.15 -45.85
CA THR A 9 -42.09 25.49 -44.66
C THR A 9 -41.66 24.22 -43.99
N GLY A 10 -40.39 23.80 -44.20
CA GLY A 10 -39.71 22.72 -43.51
C GLY A 10 -39.33 23.16 -42.10
N ALA A 11 -40.01 22.64 -41.09
CA ALA A 11 -39.62 22.79 -39.68
C ALA A 11 -38.47 21.88 -39.39
N LEU A 12 -37.25 22.46 -39.27
CA LEU A 12 -36.05 21.76 -38.77
C LEU A 12 -36.17 21.64 -37.23
N ALA A 13 -36.69 20.52 -36.76
CA ALA A 13 -36.71 20.20 -35.31
C ALA A 13 -35.29 19.88 -34.87
N LEU A 14 -34.62 20.87 -34.25
CA LEU A 14 -33.35 20.70 -33.55
C LEU A 14 -33.62 19.90 -32.29
N CYS A 15 -33.42 18.55 -32.33
CA CYS A 15 -33.39 17.73 -31.12
C CYS A 15 -32.12 18.10 -30.32
N LEU A 16 -32.24 19.09 -29.41
CA LEU A 16 -31.30 19.19 -28.28
C LEU A 16 -31.50 17.94 -27.43
N ALA A 17 -30.68 16.94 -27.64
CA ALA A 17 -30.51 15.87 -26.68
C ALA A 17 -29.99 16.52 -25.39
N CYS A 18 -30.88 16.82 -24.44
CA CYS A 18 -30.50 17.10 -23.07
C CYS A 18 -29.80 15.85 -22.55
N ALA A 19 -28.47 15.80 -22.66
CA ALA A 19 -27.67 14.85 -21.92
C ALA A 19 -27.89 15.18 -20.44
N TRP A 20 -28.79 14.44 -19.80
CA TRP A 20 -28.85 14.45 -18.33
C TRP A 20 -27.47 14.06 -17.85
N PRO A 21 -26.88 14.85 -16.92
CA PRO A 21 -25.63 14.43 -16.34
C PRO A 21 -25.85 13.05 -15.72
N ALA A 22 -25.13 12.05 -16.20
CA ALA A 22 -25.15 10.74 -15.55
C ALA A 22 -24.80 10.96 -14.08
N ALA A 23 -25.57 10.38 -13.16
CA ALA A 23 -25.26 10.49 -11.74
C ALA A 23 -23.84 9.99 -11.50
N ALA A 24 -23.04 10.79 -10.77
CA ALA A 24 -21.67 10.44 -10.48
C ALA A 24 -21.62 9.06 -9.80
N ARG A 25 -20.66 8.24 -10.22
CA ARG A 25 -20.41 6.93 -9.61
C ARG A 25 -19.76 7.11 -8.25
N ASP A 26 -20.45 6.66 -7.23
CA ASP A 26 -19.98 6.68 -5.84
C ASP A 26 -18.92 5.57 -5.62
N ILE A 27 -17.73 5.93 -5.19
CA ILE A 27 -16.60 5.02 -4.95
C ILE A 27 -16.11 5.22 -3.51
N LYS A 28 -16.18 4.17 -2.69
CA LYS A 28 -15.54 4.17 -1.36
C LYS A 28 -14.11 3.67 -1.49
N ILE A 29 -13.16 4.46 -0.97
CA ILE A 29 -11.77 4.03 -0.79
C ILE A 29 -11.43 4.00 0.70
N ALA A 30 -10.81 2.92 1.17
CA ALA A 30 -10.51 2.73 2.59
C ALA A 30 -9.05 2.40 2.86
N THR A 31 -8.57 2.80 4.05
CA THR A 31 -7.23 2.51 4.54
C THR A 31 -7.22 2.24 6.05
N ILE A 32 -6.14 1.58 6.52
CA ILE A 32 -5.79 1.47 7.93
C ILE A 32 -5.01 2.69 8.44
N GLY A 33 -4.55 3.56 7.54
CA GLY A 33 -3.84 4.78 7.89
C GLY A 33 -4.71 5.76 8.67
N ALA A 34 -4.09 6.48 9.60
CA ALA A 34 -4.78 7.46 10.43
C ALA A 34 -5.26 8.66 9.62
N ALA A 35 -6.32 9.32 10.08
CA ALA A 35 -6.74 10.61 9.54
C ALA A 35 -5.58 11.63 9.66
N ASN A 36 -5.46 12.50 8.68
CA ASN A 36 -4.39 13.48 8.52
C ASN A 36 -2.97 12.88 8.39
N SER A 37 -2.84 11.56 8.18
CA SER A 37 -1.57 10.93 7.83
C SER A 37 -1.21 11.20 6.36
N PRO A 38 0.05 10.94 5.94
CA PRO A 38 0.43 10.98 4.54
C PRO A 38 -0.49 10.17 3.62
N TRP A 39 -0.97 9.02 4.10
CA TRP A 39 -1.88 8.15 3.36
C TRP A 39 -3.26 8.78 3.17
N ASP A 40 -3.81 9.46 4.18
CA ASP A 40 -5.09 10.19 4.06
C ASP A 40 -4.98 11.33 3.05
N HIS A 41 -3.91 12.14 3.14
CA HIS A 41 -3.66 13.21 2.18
C HIS A 41 -3.52 12.70 0.74
N GLY A 42 -2.80 11.60 0.55
CA GLY A 42 -2.68 10.92 -0.76
C GLY A 42 -4.02 10.48 -1.32
N MET A 43 -4.86 9.82 -0.51
CA MET A 43 -6.21 9.41 -0.94
C MET A 43 -7.13 10.59 -1.24
N ARG A 44 -7.06 11.69 -0.48
CA ARG A 44 -7.85 12.90 -0.78
C ARG A 44 -7.41 13.54 -2.09
N LYS A 45 -6.09 13.57 -2.35
CA LYS A 45 -5.58 14.05 -3.64
C LYS A 45 -6.01 13.14 -4.80
N PHE A 46 -5.98 11.83 -4.60
CA PHE A 46 -6.53 10.87 -5.55
C PHE A 46 -8.02 11.16 -5.84
N ALA A 47 -8.84 11.35 -4.80
CA ALA A 47 -10.27 11.62 -4.95
C ALA A 47 -10.54 12.91 -5.74
N GLU A 48 -9.81 13.99 -5.42
CA GLU A 48 -9.86 15.26 -6.15
C GLU A 48 -9.53 15.07 -7.64
N GLN A 49 -8.43 14.37 -7.93
CA GLN A 49 -7.98 14.17 -9.32
C GLN A 49 -8.89 13.21 -10.09
N ALA A 50 -9.37 12.15 -9.48
CA ALA A 50 -10.33 11.23 -10.09
C ALA A 50 -11.60 11.97 -10.53
N LYS A 51 -12.14 12.85 -9.68
CA LYS A 51 -13.29 13.68 -9.99
C LYS A 51 -13.00 14.65 -11.13
N ALA A 52 -11.87 15.35 -11.08
CA ALA A 52 -11.50 16.33 -12.10
C ALA A 52 -11.27 15.68 -13.48
N LEU A 53 -10.50 14.57 -13.51
CA LEU A 53 -10.14 13.89 -14.76
C LEU A 53 -11.30 13.11 -15.41
N SER A 54 -12.29 12.72 -14.60
CA SER A 54 -13.51 12.07 -15.10
C SER A 54 -14.62 13.06 -15.50
N GLY A 55 -14.36 14.38 -15.43
CA GLY A 55 -15.42 15.36 -15.67
C GLY A 55 -16.55 15.31 -14.64
N GLY A 56 -16.29 14.80 -13.43
CA GLY A 56 -17.27 14.65 -12.37
C GLY A 56 -18.03 13.31 -12.37
N GLU A 57 -17.71 12.39 -13.31
CA GLU A 57 -18.37 11.07 -13.37
C GLU A 57 -17.99 10.15 -12.18
N LEU A 58 -16.83 10.41 -11.52
CA LEU A 58 -16.37 9.68 -10.34
C LEU A 58 -16.45 10.58 -9.10
N ASP A 59 -17.10 10.10 -8.04
CA ASP A 59 -17.12 10.71 -6.72
C ASP A 59 -16.54 9.74 -5.69
N VAL A 60 -15.35 10.06 -5.17
CA VAL A 60 -14.59 9.16 -4.29
C VAL A 60 -14.70 9.62 -2.85
N ARG A 61 -15.19 8.74 -1.97
CA ARG A 61 -15.27 8.96 -0.52
C ARG A 61 -14.16 8.21 0.21
N VAL A 62 -13.42 8.94 1.03
CA VAL A 62 -12.26 8.45 1.78
C VAL A 62 -12.64 7.99 3.18
N TYR A 63 -12.20 6.79 3.58
CA TYR A 63 -12.37 6.19 4.90
C TYR A 63 -11.02 5.83 5.50
N THR A 64 -10.65 6.47 6.60
CA THR A 64 -9.38 6.30 7.33
C THR A 64 -9.55 5.45 8.58
N ASP A 65 -8.49 5.31 9.39
CA ASP A 65 -8.53 4.76 10.76
C ASP A 65 -9.12 3.35 10.84
N ALA A 66 -8.96 2.55 9.80
CA ALA A 66 -9.55 1.21 9.70
C ALA A 66 -11.08 1.17 9.92
N GLN A 67 -11.82 2.27 9.61
CA GLN A 67 -13.27 2.36 9.81
C GLN A 67 -14.04 1.24 9.10
N LEU A 68 -13.52 0.73 7.98
CA LEU A 68 -14.12 -0.39 7.24
C LEU A 68 -13.43 -1.73 7.55
N GLY A 69 -12.68 -1.81 8.65
CA GLY A 69 -11.99 -3.01 9.12
C GLY A 69 -10.49 -3.00 8.80
N ASP A 70 -9.82 -4.10 9.17
CA ASP A 70 -8.43 -4.35 8.80
C ASP A 70 -8.29 -4.70 7.31
N ILE A 71 -7.04 -4.83 6.85
CA ILE A 71 -6.74 -5.09 5.42
C ILE A 71 -7.43 -6.36 4.93
N GLY A 72 -7.45 -7.44 5.72
CA GLY A 72 -8.09 -8.70 5.32
C GLY A 72 -9.60 -8.54 5.10
N LYS A 73 -10.28 -7.79 5.98
CA LYS A 73 -11.71 -7.47 5.84
C LYS A 73 -11.96 -6.59 4.62
N MET A 74 -11.13 -5.56 4.40
CA MET A 74 -11.23 -4.69 3.23
C MET A 74 -11.05 -5.46 1.92
N LEU A 75 -10.05 -6.35 1.84
CA LEU A 75 -9.83 -7.21 0.67
C LEU A 75 -11.04 -8.12 0.42
N SER A 76 -11.58 -8.75 1.46
CA SER A 76 -12.80 -9.57 1.36
C SER A 76 -14.01 -8.77 0.89
N ALA A 77 -14.18 -7.54 1.40
CA ALA A 77 -15.26 -6.64 0.98
C ALA A 77 -15.13 -6.22 -0.49
N MET A 78 -13.90 -6.00 -0.98
CA MET A 78 -13.64 -5.74 -2.42
C MET A 78 -13.95 -6.96 -3.29
N GLN A 79 -13.59 -8.18 -2.86
CA GLN A 79 -13.95 -9.43 -3.55
C GLN A 79 -15.47 -9.58 -3.68
N LEU A 80 -16.20 -9.27 -2.63
CA LEU A 80 -17.67 -9.29 -2.62
C LEU A 80 -18.27 -8.14 -3.43
N GLY A 81 -17.53 -7.02 -3.62
CA GLY A 81 -17.99 -5.82 -4.31
C GLY A 81 -18.80 -4.88 -3.41
N THR A 82 -18.62 -4.95 -2.08
CA THR A 82 -19.24 -4.06 -1.08
C THR A 82 -18.33 -2.89 -0.68
N LEU A 83 -17.05 -2.98 -1.01
CA LEU A 83 -16.06 -1.93 -1.00
C LEU A 83 -15.46 -1.81 -2.40
N GLU A 84 -15.37 -0.60 -2.91
CA GLU A 84 -14.89 -0.33 -4.26
C GLU A 84 -13.37 -0.33 -4.34
N MET A 85 -12.68 0.36 -3.42
CA MET A 85 -11.22 0.54 -3.47
C MET A 85 -10.57 0.44 -2.08
N GLY A 86 -9.29 0.12 -2.06
CA GLY A 86 -8.43 0.14 -0.88
C GLY A 86 -7.06 0.76 -1.19
N TYR A 87 -6.46 1.42 -0.19
CA TYR A 87 -5.13 2.00 -0.25
C TYR A 87 -4.34 1.60 0.99
N PHE A 88 -3.41 0.68 0.82
CA PHE A 88 -2.60 0.15 1.92
C PHE A 88 -1.32 -0.50 1.37
N GLY A 89 -0.43 -0.97 2.25
CA GLY A 89 0.84 -1.56 1.85
C GLY A 89 0.67 -2.59 0.73
N LEU A 90 1.37 -2.40 -0.38
CA LEU A 90 1.25 -3.21 -1.60
C LEU A 90 1.44 -4.70 -1.33
N GLY A 91 2.42 -5.06 -0.50
CA GLY A 91 2.70 -6.45 -0.15
C GLY A 91 1.57 -7.13 0.61
N SER A 92 0.60 -6.40 1.16
CA SER A 92 -0.61 -6.99 1.76
C SER A 92 -1.47 -7.73 0.72
N ALA A 93 -1.20 -7.56 -0.57
CA ALA A 93 -1.82 -8.35 -1.62
C ALA A 93 -1.60 -9.86 -1.44
N VAL A 94 -0.52 -10.28 -0.77
CA VAL A 94 -0.25 -11.72 -0.50
C VAL A 94 -1.32 -12.41 0.35
N PHE A 95 -2.24 -11.66 0.95
CA PHE A 95 -3.43 -12.24 1.58
C PHE A 95 -4.47 -12.75 0.56
N MET A 96 -4.26 -12.48 -0.72
CA MET A 96 -5.13 -12.91 -1.81
C MET A 96 -4.52 -14.07 -2.58
N ARG A 97 -5.38 -14.95 -3.07
CA ARG A 97 -4.97 -16.05 -3.95
C ARG A 97 -4.31 -15.53 -5.22
N GLY A 98 -3.19 -16.13 -5.61
CA GLY A 98 -2.45 -15.77 -6.82
C GLY A 98 -1.53 -14.57 -6.65
N ALA A 99 -1.40 -14.06 -5.42
CA ALA A 99 -0.51 -12.94 -5.10
C ALA A 99 0.82 -13.39 -4.45
N GLU A 100 1.09 -14.68 -4.41
CA GLU A 100 2.31 -15.24 -3.86
C GLU A 100 3.58 -14.57 -4.43
N PRO A 101 3.67 -14.21 -5.73
CA PRO A 101 4.83 -13.52 -6.27
C PRO A 101 5.14 -12.17 -5.60
N LEU A 102 4.14 -11.52 -5.01
CA LEU A 102 4.34 -10.24 -4.32
C LEU A 102 5.02 -10.38 -2.94
N ASN A 103 5.22 -11.61 -2.44
CA ASN A 103 6.08 -11.85 -1.28
C ASN A 103 7.50 -11.27 -1.49
N ILE A 104 7.99 -11.21 -2.73
CA ILE A 104 9.31 -10.65 -3.04
C ILE A 104 9.46 -9.18 -2.61
N LEU A 105 8.37 -8.42 -2.56
CA LEU A 105 8.38 -7.02 -2.12
C LEU A 105 8.83 -6.86 -0.66
N TYR A 106 8.70 -7.92 0.14
CA TYR A 106 9.15 -7.98 1.53
C TYR A 106 10.43 -8.78 1.73
N ALA A 107 11.06 -9.24 0.63
CA ALA A 107 12.36 -9.91 0.76
C ALA A 107 13.38 -8.92 1.38
N PRO A 108 14.12 -9.35 2.43
CA PRO A 108 15.02 -8.44 3.11
C PRO A 108 16.02 -7.82 2.15
N TYR A 109 16.08 -6.48 2.14
CA TYR A 109 17.03 -5.71 1.33
C TYR A 109 16.94 -5.94 -0.19
N VAL A 110 15.77 -6.37 -0.69
CA VAL A 110 15.54 -6.55 -2.14
C VAL A 110 15.64 -5.23 -2.90
N PHE A 111 15.23 -4.11 -2.28
CA PHE A 111 15.36 -2.79 -2.87
C PHE A 111 16.45 -1.96 -2.19
N LYS A 112 17.11 -1.09 -2.96
CA LYS A 112 18.09 -0.10 -2.45
C LYS A 112 17.42 1.15 -1.92
N SER A 113 16.24 1.49 -2.44
CA SER A 113 15.45 2.65 -2.03
C SER A 113 13.97 2.47 -2.41
N GLY A 114 13.13 3.36 -1.88
CA GLY A 114 11.71 3.41 -2.24
C GLY A 114 11.46 3.73 -3.73
N GLU A 115 12.30 4.59 -4.33
CA GLU A 115 12.20 4.93 -5.76
C GLU A 115 12.46 3.71 -6.65
N TRP A 116 13.43 2.87 -6.28
CA TRP A 116 13.67 1.61 -6.98
C TRP A 116 12.52 0.64 -6.80
N ALA A 117 11.96 0.55 -5.59
CA ALA A 117 10.78 -0.27 -5.33
C ALA A 117 9.61 0.18 -6.21
N GLU A 118 9.33 1.50 -6.28
CA GLU A 118 8.23 2.06 -7.08
C GLU A 118 8.44 1.80 -8.58
N LYS A 119 9.65 2.03 -9.09
CA LYS A 119 9.98 1.77 -10.49
C LYS A 119 9.76 0.31 -10.88
N ILE A 120 10.21 -0.61 -10.05
CA ILE A 120 10.12 -2.06 -10.31
C ILE A 120 8.68 -2.55 -10.15
N ALA A 121 7.99 -2.15 -9.10
CA ALA A 121 6.61 -2.57 -8.84
C ALA A 121 5.59 -2.06 -9.88
N ASN A 122 5.96 -1.06 -10.68
CA ASN A 122 5.12 -0.56 -11.79
C ASN A 122 5.63 -1.01 -13.17
N ASN A 123 6.57 -1.96 -13.27
CA ASN A 123 7.04 -2.48 -14.53
C ASN A 123 6.09 -3.52 -15.15
N ALA A 124 6.39 -3.96 -16.38
CA ALA A 124 5.55 -4.90 -17.12
C ALA A 124 5.45 -6.29 -16.44
N GLU A 125 6.52 -6.77 -15.77
CA GLU A 125 6.52 -8.06 -15.08
C GLU A 125 5.59 -8.04 -13.87
N PHE A 126 5.62 -6.99 -13.05
CA PHE A 126 4.71 -6.82 -11.92
C PHE A 126 3.27 -6.59 -12.34
N ASN A 127 3.03 -5.87 -13.44
CA ASN A 127 1.69 -5.72 -14.00
C ASN A 127 1.06 -7.06 -14.40
N GLN A 128 1.85 -8.04 -14.86
CA GLN A 128 1.36 -9.40 -15.11
C GLN A 128 0.95 -10.11 -13.80
N PHE A 129 1.68 -9.90 -12.71
CA PHE A 129 1.26 -10.43 -11.41
C PHE A 129 -0.06 -9.80 -10.96
N TYR A 130 -0.23 -8.49 -11.13
CA TYR A 130 -1.49 -7.80 -10.80
C TYR A 130 -2.68 -8.30 -11.61
N ASP A 131 -2.49 -8.57 -12.90
CA ASP A 131 -3.53 -9.16 -13.75
C ASP A 131 -3.90 -10.58 -13.32
N ASN A 132 -2.93 -11.39 -12.87
CA ASN A 132 -3.18 -12.73 -12.36
C ASN A 132 -3.95 -12.68 -11.03
N ILE A 133 -3.64 -11.74 -10.15
CA ILE A 133 -4.38 -11.50 -8.89
C ILE A 133 -5.81 -11.11 -9.20
N ALA A 134 -6.04 -10.20 -10.12
CA ALA A 134 -7.38 -9.77 -10.53
C ALA A 134 -8.24 -10.96 -10.99
N LYS A 135 -7.67 -11.86 -11.81
CA LYS A 135 -8.33 -13.07 -12.30
C LYS A 135 -8.58 -14.11 -11.20
N SER A 136 -7.65 -14.25 -10.25
CA SER A 136 -7.68 -15.29 -9.22
C SER A 136 -8.49 -14.91 -7.99
N ALA A 137 -8.43 -13.64 -7.59
CA ALA A 137 -8.99 -13.13 -6.34
C ALA A 137 -10.13 -12.11 -6.53
N GLY A 138 -10.38 -11.62 -7.74
CA GLY A 138 -11.43 -10.62 -7.98
C GLY A 138 -11.12 -9.23 -7.39
N VAL A 139 -9.86 -8.96 -7.07
CA VAL A 139 -9.33 -7.66 -6.67
C VAL A 139 -8.12 -7.35 -7.55
N ARG A 140 -8.08 -6.17 -8.11
CA ARG A 140 -7.01 -5.70 -8.97
C ARG A 140 -6.12 -4.71 -8.22
N VAL A 141 -4.81 -4.83 -8.37
CA VAL A 141 -3.87 -3.75 -8.10
C VAL A 141 -3.77 -2.92 -9.37
N ILE A 142 -4.15 -1.66 -9.31
CA ILE A 142 -4.11 -0.77 -10.49
C ILE A 142 -2.81 0.01 -10.59
N SER A 143 -2.10 0.18 -9.47
CA SER A 143 -0.76 0.77 -9.44
C SER A 143 -0.12 0.61 -8.06
N ALA A 144 1.19 0.89 -8.00
CA ALA A 144 2.02 0.85 -6.81
C ALA A 144 2.72 2.21 -6.59
N TYR A 145 1.95 3.29 -6.54
CA TYR A 145 2.45 4.64 -6.26
C TYR A 145 2.20 5.02 -4.81
N GLY A 146 3.23 5.56 -4.18
CA GLY A 146 3.29 5.99 -2.79
C GLY A 146 4.42 5.27 -2.05
N ILE A 147 5.60 5.91 -2.06
CA ILE A 147 6.79 5.43 -1.35
C ILE A 147 6.53 5.62 0.15
N ARG A 148 6.76 4.56 0.90
CA ARG A 148 6.60 4.51 2.35
C ARG A 148 7.94 4.67 3.07
N SER A 149 7.88 5.03 4.35
CA SER A 149 9.04 4.96 5.24
C SER A 149 9.66 3.56 5.25
N PRO A 150 11.00 3.43 5.28
CA PRO A 150 11.66 2.14 5.42
C PRO A 150 11.21 1.41 6.69
N ARG A 151 11.06 0.10 6.62
CA ARG A 151 10.67 -0.71 7.79
C ARG A 151 11.83 -0.84 8.76
N ALA A 152 11.54 -0.56 10.03
CA ALA A 152 12.46 -0.61 11.15
C ALA A 152 11.88 -1.44 12.28
N LEU A 153 12.75 -1.91 13.20
CA LEU A 153 12.31 -2.59 14.42
C LEU A 153 12.03 -1.59 15.53
N GLN A 154 10.89 -1.78 16.19
CA GLN A 154 10.50 -1.02 17.37
C GLN A 154 10.29 -1.97 18.51
N THR A 155 10.97 -1.74 19.64
CA THR A 155 10.90 -2.62 20.81
C THR A 155 10.56 -1.85 22.07
N VAL A 156 9.90 -2.54 23.02
CA VAL A 156 9.43 -1.93 24.28
C VAL A 156 10.58 -1.63 25.22
N SER A 157 11.43 -2.62 25.50
CA SER A 157 12.40 -2.58 26.61
C SER A 157 13.83 -2.94 26.22
N LYS A 158 14.06 -3.53 25.04
CA LYS A 158 15.39 -4.03 24.66
C LYS A 158 15.85 -3.36 23.37
N PRO A 159 17.01 -2.66 23.36
CA PRO A 159 17.59 -2.13 22.14
C PRO A 159 18.05 -3.25 21.18
N VAL A 160 17.95 -3.03 19.88
CA VAL A 160 18.41 -3.96 18.86
C VAL A 160 19.49 -3.26 18.04
N ASN A 161 20.76 -3.62 18.27
CA ASN A 161 21.93 -3.06 17.60
C ASN A 161 22.47 -3.99 16.51
N LYS A 162 22.23 -5.29 16.62
CA LYS A 162 22.76 -6.36 15.76
C LYS A 162 21.76 -7.53 15.68
N PRO A 163 21.89 -8.43 14.69
CA PRO A 163 20.97 -9.57 14.52
C PRO A 163 20.72 -10.42 15.75
N GLU A 164 21.78 -10.68 16.54
CA GLU A 164 21.70 -11.52 17.72
C GLU A 164 20.81 -10.96 18.83
N ASP A 165 20.59 -9.62 18.84
CA ASP A 165 19.73 -8.95 19.80
C ASP A 165 18.23 -9.26 19.60
N VAL A 166 17.87 -9.75 18.41
CA VAL A 166 16.51 -10.14 18.03
C VAL A 166 16.10 -11.46 18.65
N LYS A 167 17.09 -12.31 19.01
CA LYS A 167 16.84 -13.66 19.52
C LYS A 167 15.94 -13.65 20.75
N GLY A 168 14.87 -14.44 20.68
CA GLY A 168 13.91 -14.65 21.76
C GLY A 168 12.87 -13.55 21.95
N LEU A 169 12.96 -12.43 21.20
CA LEU A 169 11.93 -11.38 21.22
C LEU A 169 10.61 -11.90 20.63
N LYS A 170 9.50 -11.59 21.26
CA LYS A 170 8.16 -11.76 20.71
C LYS A 170 7.88 -10.60 19.78
N LEU A 171 8.11 -10.78 18.48
CA LEU A 171 7.93 -9.74 17.49
C LEU A 171 6.62 -9.89 16.72
N ARG A 172 5.83 -8.84 16.73
CA ARG A 172 4.66 -8.77 15.85
C ARG A 172 5.11 -8.49 14.41
N VAL A 173 4.59 -9.30 13.52
CA VAL A 173 4.60 -8.98 12.08
C VAL A 173 3.18 -9.16 11.51
N PRO A 174 2.86 -8.57 10.34
CA PRO A 174 1.66 -8.98 9.61
C PRO A 174 1.79 -10.46 9.19
N ALA A 175 0.67 -11.11 8.89
CA ALA A 175 0.65 -12.54 8.49
C ALA A 175 1.24 -12.76 7.07
N ILE A 176 2.41 -12.21 6.80
CA ILE A 176 3.14 -12.29 5.54
C ILE A 176 4.28 -13.30 5.69
N PRO A 177 4.29 -14.39 4.91
CA PRO A 177 5.21 -15.51 5.13
C PRO A 177 6.70 -15.12 5.17
N ILE A 178 7.15 -14.30 4.24
CA ILE A 178 8.56 -13.92 4.18
C ILE A 178 8.98 -13.00 5.33
N LEU A 179 8.10 -12.15 5.86
CA LEU A 179 8.39 -11.36 7.07
C LEU A 179 8.50 -12.25 8.31
N LYS A 180 7.62 -13.25 8.41
CA LYS A 180 7.72 -14.26 9.46
C LYS A 180 9.09 -14.95 9.40
N ASP A 181 9.44 -15.51 8.23
CA ASP A 181 10.70 -16.22 8.05
C ASP A 181 11.93 -15.30 8.29
N THR A 182 11.83 -14.01 7.94
CA THR A 182 12.88 -13.02 8.19
C THR A 182 13.21 -12.94 9.68
N PHE A 183 12.22 -12.77 10.53
CA PHE A 183 12.47 -12.62 11.97
C PHE A 183 12.71 -13.94 12.68
N GLU A 184 12.10 -15.04 12.22
CA GLU A 184 12.43 -16.39 12.74
C GLU A 184 13.88 -16.77 12.40
N THR A 185 14.42 -16.37 11.25
CA THR A 185 15.85 -16.56 10.90
C THR A 185 16.78 -15.85 11.91
N LEU A 186 16.33 -14.71 12.46
CA LEU A 186 17.04 -14.00 13.54
C LEU A 186 16.76 -14.55 14.93
N GLY A 187 15.96 -15.62 15.05
CA GLY A 187 15.62 -16.26 16.32
C GLY A 187 14.49 -15.60 17.11
N ALA A 188 13.70 -14.73 16.51
CA ALA A 188 12.50 -14.16 17.13
C ALA A 188 11.38 -15.20 17.27
N GLN A 189 10.50 -14.99 18.24
CA GLN A 189 9.20 -15.62 18.34
C GLN A 189 8.18 -14.73 17.63
N VAL A 190 7.81 -15.10 16.40
CA VAL A 190 6.92 -14.28 15.59
C VAL A 190 5.46 -14.46 15.99
N VAL A 191 4.77 -13.33 16.20
CA VAL A 191 3.35 -13.27 16.58
C VAL A 191 2.60 -12.51 15.48
N PRO A 192 1.87 -13.19 14.60
CA PRO A 192 1.04 -12.53 13.57
C PRO A 192 -0.17 -11.84 14.22
N LEU A 193 -0.27 -10.52 14.07
CA LEU A 193 -1.41 -9.73 14.56
C LEU A 193 -1.81 -8.67 13.52
N GLY A 194 -3.09 -8.29 13.51
CA GLY A 194 -3.61 -7.16 12.76
C GLY A 194 -3.01 -5.82 13.19
N MET A 195 -3.08 -4.81 12.32
CA MET A 195 -2.54 -3.49 12.62
C MET A 195 -3.20 -2.83 13.83
N THR A 196 -4.52 -2.98 13.95
CA THR A 196 -5.34 -2.38 15.01
C THR A 196 -5.06 -2.96 16.40
N GLU A 197 -4.38 -4.12 16.50
CA GLU A 197 -4.08 -4.80 17.74
C GLU A 197 -2.72 -4.41 18.34
N ILE A 198 -1.82 -3.80 17.52
CA ILE A 198 -0.41 -3.57 17.88
C ILE A 198 -0.28 -2.71 19.14
N TYR A 199 -0.95 -1.54 19.16
CA TYR A 199 -0.82 -0.60 20.29
C TYR A 199 -1.17 -1.26 21.64
N SER A 200 -2.28 -1.99 21.67
CA SER A 200 -2.70 -2.69 22.89
C SER A 200 -1.80 -3.88 23.24
N ALA A 201 -1.30 -4.60 22.24
CA ALA A 201 -0.40 -5.74 22.43
C ALA A 201 0.96 -5.29 23.01
N LEU A 202 1.52 -4.18 22.52
CA LEU A 202 2.73 -3.55 23.06
C LEU A 202 2.49 -3.11 24.52
N GLY A 203 1.41 -2.37 24.77
CA GLY A 203 1.11 -1.83 26.10
C GLY A 203 0.82 -2.90 27.16
N ARG A 204 0.32 -4.07 26.76
CA ARG A 204 0.04 -5.21 27.66
C ARG A 204 1.20 -6.21 27.75
N GLY A 205 2.31 -5.99 27.06
CA GLY A 205 3.45 -6.92 27.04
C GLY A 205 3.17 -8.27 26.38
N MET A 206 2.16 -8.33 25.50
CA MET A 206 1.88 -9.53 24.70
C MET A 206 2.95 -9.73 23.62
N ILE A 207 3.55 -8.64 23.16
CA ILE A 207 4.67 -8.59 22.22
C ILE A 207 5.75 -7.68 22.77
N ASP A 208 7.02 -7.99 22.49
CA ASP A 208 8.18 -7.20 22.90
C ASP A 208 8.51 -6.10 21.87
N GLY A 209 7.93 -6.19 20.67
CA GLY A 209 8.16 -5.22 19.60
C GLY A 209 7.39 -5.56 18.34
N GLN A 210 7.58 -4.70 17.34
CA GLN A 210 6.98 -4.82 16.00
C GLN A 210 7.89 -4.22 14.94
N ASP A 211 7.56 -4.43 13.66
CA ASP A 211 8.24 -3.80 12.53
C ASP A 211 7.27 -2.96 11.71
N ASN A 212 7.62 -1.72 11.43
CA ASN A 212 6.98 -0.80 10.50
C ASN A 212 7.88 0.41 10.23
N GLY A 213 7.51 1.23 9.26
CA GLY A 213 8.08 2.55 9.02
C GLY A 213 7.48 3.62 9.93
N PHE A 214 8.01 4.84 9.83
CA PHE A 214 7.51 6.02 10.56
C PHE A 214 6.09 6.39 10.12
N ASP A 215 5.76 6.17 8.85
CA ASP A 215 4.47 6.46 8.21
C ASP A 215 3.25 5.88 8.91
N LEU A 216 3.41 4.73 9.56
CA LEU A 216 2.36 4.13 10.40
C LEU A 216 2.65 4.27 11.88
N SER A 217 3.91 4.13 12.31
CA SER A 217 4.26 4.05 13.73
C SER A 217 4.07 5.37 14.46
N VAL A 218 4.32 6.51 13.82
CA VAL A 218 4.15 7.84 14.42
C VAL A 218 2.67 8.20 14.48
N PRO A 219 1.89 8.19 13.38
CA PRO A 219 0.46 8.53 13.46
C PRO A 219 -0.36 7.58 14.33
N LEU A 220 -0.02 6.29 14.37
CA LEU A 220 -0.68 5.27 15.22
C LEU A 220 -0.10 5.20 16.64
N ARG A 221 0.85 6.09 16.98
CA ARG A 221 1.39 6.32 18.33
C ARG A 221 2.10 5.11 18.95
N PHE A 222 2.64 4.18 18.15
CA PHE A 222 3.33 2.98 18.69
C PHE A 222 4.55 3.35 19.51
N HIS A 223 5.19 4.48 19.24
CA HIS A 223 6.31 5.03 19.99
C HIS A 223 6.00 5.38 21.45
N GLU A 224 4.72 5.47 21.83
CA GLU A 224 4.34 5.66 23.23
C GLU A 224 4.58 4.40 24.07
N ALA A 225 4.43 3.22 23.49
CA ALA A 225 4.66 1.94 24.13
C ALA A 225 6.05 1.36 23.82
N ALA A 226 6.54 1.50 22.58
CA ALA A 226 7.85 1.00 22.15
C ALA A 226 8.91 2.10 22.27
N LYS A 227 9.87 1.94 23.19
CA LYS A 227 10.84 2.98 23.57
C LYS A 227 12.18 2.90 22.86
N PHE A 228 12.37 1.92 21.96
CA PHE A 228 13.55 1.78 21.14
C PHE A 228 13.16 1.69 19.68
N TRP A 229 13.79 2.51 18.84
CA TRP A 229 13.68 2.47 17.40
C TRP A 229 15.01 2.08 16.80
N SER A 230 15.10 0.89 16.18
CA SER A 230 16.30 0.40 15.52
C SER A 230 16.10 0.48 14.01
N ALA A 231 16.80 1.42 13.37
CA ALA A 231 16.70 1.72 11.94
C ALA A 231 17.37 0.63 11.09
N THR A 232 16.79 -0.56 11.08
CA THR A 232 17.29 -1.71 10.31
C THR A 232 17.14 -1.53 8.82
N ASP A 233 16.15 -0.75 8.38
CA ASP A 233 15.81 -0.46 6.98
C ASP A 233 15.81 -1.73 6.13
N HIS A 234 15.25 -2.81 6.68
CA HIS A 234 15.32 -4.14 6.12
C HIS A 234 14.37 -4.36 4.92
N ALA A 235 13.38 -3.47 4.74
CA ALA A 235 12.51 -3.47 3.57
C ALA A 235 12.03 -2.04 3.23
N TYR A 236 12.09 -1.71 1.95
CA TYR A 236 11.43 -0.54 1.37
C TYR A 236 10.09 -0.98 0.82
N GLU A 237 9.03 -0.32 1.23
CA GLU A 237 7.67 -0.69 0.92
C GLU A 237 6.93 0.42 0.18
N LEU A 238 5.88 0.05 -0.51
CA LEU A 238 4.99 0.95 -1.25
C LEU A 238 3.58 0.79 -0.75
N THR A 239 2.77 1.81 -0.93
CA THR A 239 1.32 1.65 -0.95
C THR A 239 0.86 1.14 -2.31
N GLY A 240 -0.16 0.32 -2.30
CA GLY A 240 -0.85 -0.17 -3.49
C GLY A 240 -2.26 0.43 -3.58
N TRP A 241 -2.69 0.71 -4.80
CA TRP A 241 -4.05 1.12 -5.11
C TRP A 241 -4.83 -0.10 -5.59
N PHE A 242 -5.75 -0.56 -4.76
CA PHE A 242 -6.56 -1.75 -4.99
C PHE A 242 -7.97 -1.37 -5.40
N ILE A 243 -8.56 -2.14 -6.32
CA ILE A 243 -9.93 -1.95 -6.78
C ILE A 243 -10.64 -3.29 -6.92
N SER A 244 -11.92 -3.34 -6.59
CA SER A 244 -12.76 -4.49 -6.90
C SER A 244 -12.77 -4.75 -8.41
N GLU A 245 -12.44 -5.97 -8.83
CA GLU A 245 -12.48 -6.33 -10.26
C GLU A 245 -13.90 -6.19 -10.82
N LYS A 246 -14.93 -6.40 -10.00
CA LYS A 246 -16.34 -6.19 -10.39
C LYS A 246 -16.63 -4.73 -10.76
N LEU A 247 -16.01 -3.78 -10.05
CA LEU A 247 -16.10 -2.37 -10.42
C LEU A 247 -15.25 -2.08 -11.64
N TRP A 248 -13.99 -2.52 -11.66
CA TRP A 248 -13.06 -2.26 -12.76
C TRP A 248 -13.64 -2.63 -14.12
N GLN A 249 -14.32 -3.78 -14.21
CA GLN A 249 -14.95 -4.23 -15.45
C GLN A 249 -16.14 -3.37 -15.90
N LYS A 250 -16.76 -2.62 -15.00
CA LYS A 250 -17.88 -1.71 -15.31
C LYS A 250 -17.44 -0.30 -15.67
N LEU A 251 -16.17 0.04 -15.44
CA LEU A 251 -15.65 1.36 -15.74
C LEU A 251 -15.43 1.53 -17.24
N SER A 252 -15.78 2.71 -17.76
CA SER A 252 -15.43 3.14 -19.11
C SER A 252 -13.90 3.30 -19.26
N PRO A 253 -13.38 3.31 -20.50
CA PRO A 253 -11.96 3.62 -20.71
C PRO A 253 -11.54 4.98 -20.11
N THR A 254 -12.39 5.99 -20.19
CA THR A 254 -12.16 7.32 -19.61
C THR A 254 -12.06 7.26 -18.08
N GLU A 255 -13.02 6.59 -17.42
CA GLU A 255 -12.99 6.41 -15.96
C GLU A 255 -11.74 5.64 -15.51
N ARG A 256 -11.34 4.57 -16.22
CA ARG A 256 -10.11 3.82 -15.91
C ARG A 256 -8.87 4.70 -16.04
N THR A 257 -8.76 5.48 -17.12
CA THR A 257 -7.65 6.41 -17.31
C THR A 257 -7.61 7.46 -16.21
N ALA A 258 -8.76 8.04 -15.84
CA ALA A 258 -8.88 9.01 -14.75
C ALA A 258 -8.39 8.43 -13.43
N LEU A 259 -8.78 7.20 -13.07
CA LEU A 259 -8.31 6.53 -11.86
C LEU A 259 -6.79 6.26 -11.90
N LEU A 260 -6.26 5.75 -13.01
CA LEU A 260 -4.82 5.47 -13.14
C LEU A 260 -3.96 6.74 -12.99
N GLU A 261 -4.35 7.84 -13.63
CA GLU A 261 -3.64 9.12 -13.49
C GLU A 261 -3.80 9.71 -12.08
N ALA A 262 -4.99 9.56 -11.48
CA ALA A 262 -5.24 9.99 -10.11
C ALA A 262 -4.35 9.24 -9.09
N THR A 263 -4.04 7.95 -9.31
CA THR A 263 -3.14 7.19 -8.42
C THR A 263 -1.72 7.77 -8.40
N LYS A 264 -1.23 8.27 -9.54
CA LYS A 264 0.09 8.92 -9.60
C LYS A 264 0.11 10.19 -8.74
N ALA A 265 -0.93 11.02 -8.87
CA ALA A 265 -1.02 12.26 -8.10
C ALA A 265 -1.17 11.99 -6.58
N GLY A 266 -2.02 11.03 -6.21
CA GLY A 266 -2.21 10.62 -4.83
C GLY A 266 -0.93 10.01 -4.23
N GLY A 267 -0.28 9.11 -4.98
CA GLY A 267 0.97 8.48 -4.58
C GLY A 267 2.12 9.49 -4.40
N ALA A 268 2.23 10.47 -5.29
CA ALA A 268 3.23 11.53 -5.17
C ALA A 268 3.07 12.34 -3.87
N VAL A 269 1.82 12.69 -3.50
CA VAL A 269 1.54 13.38 -2.23
C VAL A 269 1.92 12.49 -1.03
N THR A 270 1.57 11.20 -1.07
CA THR A 270 1.99 10.26 -0.02
C THR A 270 3.51 10.23 0.13
N SER A 271 4.24 10.03 -0.98
CA SER A 271 5.71 9.93 -0.98
C SER A 271 6.39 11.20 -0.46
N GLU A 272 5.89 12.38 -0.85
CA GLU A 272 6.42 13.67 -0.39
C GLU A 272 6.23 13.84 1.12
N LEU A 273 5.03 13.55 1.61
CA LEU A 273 4.70 13.70 3.03
C LEU A 273 5.40 12.64 3.90
N ASP A 274 5.55 11.40 3.41
CA ASP A 274 6.30 10.36 4.11
C ASP A 274 7.79 10.73 4.19
N LYS A 275 8.37 11.23 3.12
CA LYS A 275 9.75 11.75 3.13
C LYS A 275 9.95 12.88 4.14
N LYS A 276 8.99 13.81 4.25
CA LYS A 276 9.01 14.86 5.25
C LYS A 276 8.88 14.30 6.66
N LEU A 277 7.96 13.35 6.86
CA LEU A 277 7.78 12.67 8.13
C LEU A 277 9.07 11.95 8.56
N ASP A 278 9.77 11.26 7.64
CA ASP A 278 11.05 10.60 7.92
C ASP A 278 12.12 11.59 8.41
N GLN A 279 12.15 12.80 7.85
CA GLN A 279 13.07 13.86 8.30
C GLN A 279 12.75 14.35 9.73
N ASP A 280 11.46 14.46 10.06
CA ASP A 280 10.99 14.99 11.33
C ASP A 280 10.90 13.91 12.43
N ALA A 281 10.76 12.64 12.04
CA ALA A 281 10.43 11.51 12.93
C ALA A 281 11.45 11.30 14.04
N ILE A 282 12.74 11.44 13.76
CA ILE A 282 13.79 11.28 14.79
C ILE A 282 13.61 12.31 15.91
N GLY A 283 13.25 13.55 15.55
CA GLY A 283 12.94 14.61 16.52
C GLY A 283 11.69 14.26 17.35
N ILE A 284 10.63 13.81 16.68
CA ILE A 284 9.37 13.38 17.33
C ILE A 284 9.64 12.23 18.31
N LEU A 285 10.39 11.22 17.88
CA LEU A 285 10.73 10.05 18.72
C LEU A 285 11.55 10.46 19.94
N LYS A 286 12.59 11.30 19.77
CA LYS A 286 13.41 11.78 20.88
C LYS A 286 12.58 12.60 21.87
N ALA A 287 11.69 13.46 21.41
CA ALA A 287 10.80 14.25 22.26
C ALA A 287 9.83 13.34 23.05
N ALA A 288 9.44 12.18 22.51
CA ALA A 288 8.63 11.17 23.16
C ALA A 288 9.43 10.22 24.07
N GLY A 289 10.74 10.46 24.27
CA GLY A 289 11.61 9.62 25.10
C GLY A 289 11.98 8.28 24.47
N VAL A 290 11.94 8.18 23.13
CA VAL A 290 12.37 7.01 22.39
C VAL A 290 13.85 7.10 22.05
N THR A 291 14.59 6.05 22.28
CA THR A 291 15.99 5.91 21.87
C THR A 291 16.06 5.47 20.41
N TYR A 292 16.61 6.34 19.57
CA TYR A 292 16.90 6.03 18.16
C TYR A 292 18.26 5.34 18.04
N ILE A 293 18.32 4.22 17.32
CA ILE A 293 19.48 3.34 17.18
C ILE A 293 19.78 3.17 15.70
N GLU A 294 21.04 3.34 15.34
CA GLU A 294 21.60 2.92 14.05
C GLU A 294 22.30 1.56 14.23
N PRO A 295 21.63 0.46 13.87
CA PRO A 295 22.17 -0.89 14.07
C PRO A 295 23.22 -1.24 13.01
N ASP A 296 23.95 -2.34 13.20
CA ASP A 296 24.84 -2.92 12.17
C ASP A 296 23.99 -3.51 11.02
N ARG A 297 23.53 -2.63 10.10
CA ARG A 297 22.76 -3.02 8.92
C ARG A 297 23.51 -4.02 8.03
N ALA A 298 24.84 -3.96 8.00
CA ALA A 298 25.63 -4.91 7.21
C ALA A 298 25.55 -6.32 7.79
N ALA A 299 25.57 -6.46 9.13
CA ALA A 299 25.35 -7.75 9.80
C ALA A 299 23.93 -8.28 9.54
N PHE A 300 22.89 -7.42 9.63
CA PHE A 300 21.51 -7.81 9.29
C PHE A 300 21.41 -8.29 7.84
N ARG A 301 21.98 -7.57 6.89
CA ARG A 301 22.00 -7.97 5.47
C ARG A 301 22.68 -9.33 5.28
N ARG A 302 23.81 -9.58 5.94
CA ARG A 302 24.49 -10.90 5.88
C ARG A 302 23.62 -12.00 6.48
N ALA A 303 23.05 -11.78 7.67
CA ALA A 303 22.22 -12.78 8.37
C ALA A 303 20.97 -13.17 7.58
N LEU A 304 20.39 -12.23 6.81
CA LEU A 304 19.14 -12.41 6.08
C LEU A 304 19.32 -12.73 4.59
N SER A 305 20.56 -12.82 4.11
CA SER A 305 20.89 -12.99 2.67
C SER A 305 20.34 -14.27 2.01
N GLY A 306 19.93 -15.26 2.80
CA GLY A 306 19.39 -16.53 2.31
C GLY A 306 17.87 -16.67 2.40
N VAL A 307 17.16 -15.73 3.05
CA VAL A 307 15.72 -15.86 3.32
C VAL A 307 14.90 -16.02 2.05
N TYR A 308 15.19 -15.23 1.01
CA TYR A 308 14.45 -15.23 -0.25
C TYR A 308 14.49 -16.57 -1.00
N LYS A 309 15.59 -17.37 -0.82
CA LYS A 309 15.80 -18.65 -1.53
C LYS A 309 14.71 -19.69 -1.25
N LYS A 310 14.04 -19.59 -0.10
CA LYS A 310 12.93 -20.47 0.28
C LYS A 310 11.69 -20.28 -0.61
N TYR A 311 11.59 -19.14 -1.26
CA TYR A 311 10.44 -18.69 -2.05
C TYR A 311 10.69 -18.73 -3.55
N GLU A 312 11.96 -18.70 -3.94
CA GLU A 312 12.39 -18.66 -5.33
C GLU A 312 11.98 -19.94 -6.09
N GLY A 313 11.42 -19.78 -7.28
CA GLY A 313 10.90 -20.89 -8.08
C GLY A 313 9.60 -21.51 -7.54
N LYS A 314 9.10 -21.03 -6.38
CA LYS A 314 7.86 -21.48 -5.76
C LYS A 314 6.80 -20.37 -5.74
N ASP A 315 7.10 -19.25 -5.05
CA ASP A 315 6.19 -18.12 -4.93
C ASP A 315 6.38 -17.15 -6.10
N TRP A 316 7.59 -16.96 -6.55
CA TRP A 316 7.95 -16.15 -7.72
C TRP A 316 8.93 -16.87 -8.66
N PRO A 317 9.04 -16.43 -9.94
CA PRO A 317 9.96 -17.04 -10.91
C PRO A 317 11.41 -17.07 -10.41
N ALA A 318 12.10 -18.16 -10.68
CA ALA A 318 13.52 -18.29 -10.38
C ALA A 318 14.32 -17.14 -11.00
N GLY A 319 15.31 -16.60 -10.26
CA GLY A 319 16.14 -15.48 -10.68
C GLY A 319 15.47 -14.10 -10.61
N LEU A 320 14.23 -13.99 -10.12
CA LEU A 320 13.57 -12.67 -10.01
C LEU A 320 14.29 -11.75 -9.01
N PHE A 321 14.72 -12.30 -7.87
CA PHE A 321 15.46 -11.52 -6.87
C PHE A 321 16.75 -10.94 -7.46
N GLU A 322 17.53 -11.76 -8.15
CA GLU A 322 18.79 -11.35 -8.78
C GLU A 322 18.54 -10.32 -9.90
N ARG A 323 17.52 -10.50 -10.74
CA ARG A 323 17.15 -9.51 -11.77
C ARG A 323 16.80 -8.17 -11.15
N ILE A 324 16.05 -8.16 -10.04
CA ILE A 324 15.73 -6.92 -9.31
C ILE A 324 17.02 -6.27 -8.79
N GLN A 325 17.97 -7.04 -8.22
CA GLN A 325 19.23 -6.50 -7.73
C GLN A 325 20.09 -5.91 -8.87
N GLN A 326 20.12 -6.57 -10.03
CA GLN A 326 20.87 -6.10 -11.21
C GLN A 326 20.30 -4.81 -11.79
N GLN A 327 18.98 -4.65 -11.84
CA GLN A 327 18.33 -3.43 -12.35
C GLN A 327 18.64 -2.19 -11.51
N GLN A 328 19.12 -2.36 -10.30
CA GLN A 328 19.45 -1.30 -9.34
C GLN A 328 20.94 -0.92 -9.33
N GLN A 329 21.76 -1.53 -10.18
CA GLN A 329 23.18 -1.18 -10.34
C GLN A 329 23.32 0.05 -11.23
#